data_61d6eaabfb788ae078458e5b95221fd7
#
_entry.id   61d6eaabfb788ae078458e5b95221fd7
#
_cell.length_a   1.000
_cell.length_b   1.000
_cell.length_c   1.000
_cell.angle_alpha   90.00
_cell.angle_beta   90.00
_cell.angle_gamma   90.00
#
_symmetry.space_group_name_H-M   'P 1'
#
loop_
_entity.id
_entity.type
_entity.pdbx_description
1 polymer ?
#
loop_
_entity_poly.entity_id
_entity_poly.type
_entity_poly.pdbx_seq_one_letter_code
_entity_poly.pdbx_strand_id
1 'polypeptide(L)'
;PRTPYNFVSDQSIVTYNFNNKKDKSPVTLKWYEGGLKPEILNDLGVNKMDDYNRHGMIMVGDKNTLITGGRPNKPKLLMPDSEWEEFLLNAPEKVIPRIKDETPVEEWVDAIKNNTLPLSNFDYGANLTEMALLGCLAQRFNANFEYDAQNMKITDRPDVDEFIKEPVRNGWSYGESL
;
A
#
# COMPACT_ATOMS: atom_id res chain seq x y z
N PRO A 1 -3.25 -11.42 -21.36
CA PRO A 1 -2.23 -12.39 -21.78
C PRO A 1 -1.71 -13.12 -20.56
N ARG A 2 -1.55 -14.45 -20.62
CA ARG A 2 -0.95 -15.23 -19.54
C ARG A 2 0.49 -14.79 -19.39
N THR A 3 0.82 -14.19 -18.26
CA THR A 3 2.21 -13.91 -17.90
C THR A 3 2.89 -15.25 -17.59
N PRO A 4 4.02 -15.59 -18.23
CA PRO A 4 4.80 -16.75 -17.81
C PRO A 4 5.17 -16.60 -16.32
N TYR A 5 5.11 -17.67 -15.55
CA TYR A 5 5.32 -17.67 -14.09
C TYR A 5 6.61 -16.99 -13.58
N ASN A 6 7.52 -16.64 -14.45
CA ASN A 6 8.82 -16.05 -14.10
C ASN A 6 8.94 -14.55 -14.45
N PHE A 7 7.89 -13.93 -14.95
CA PHE A 7 7.93 -12.54 -15.38
C PHE A 7 6.80 -11.73 -14.77
N VAL A 8 7.07 -10.48 -14.48
CA VAL A 8 6.07 -9.50 -14.06
C VAL A 8 5.26 -9.06 -15.29
N SER A 9 3.99 -8.82 -15.12
CA SER A 9 3.12 -8.29 -16.18
C SER A 9 3.53 -6.88 -16.56
N ASP A 10 3.51 -6.54 -17.86
CA ASP A 10 3.73 -5.17 -18.34
C ASP A 10 2.66 -4.20 -17.85
N GLN A 11 1.44 -4.70 -17.67
CA GLN A 11 0.30 -3.93 -17.16
C GLN A 11 -0.55 -4.80 -16.27
N SER A 12 -0.97 -4.27 -15.15
CA SER A 12 -1.85 -4.98 -14.23
C SER A 12 -2.74 -4.05 -13.41
N ILE A 13 -3.88 -4.60 -12.99
CA ILE A 13 -4.73 -4.02 -11.94
C ILE A 13 -4.88 -5.10 -10.87
N VAL A 14 -4.33 -4.85 -9.70
CA VAL A 14 -4.51 -5.71 -8.54
C VAL A 14 -5.56 -5.11 -7.61
N THR A 15 -6.54 -5.90 -7.22
CA THR A 15 -7.61 -5.47 -6.32
C THR A 15 -7.49 -6.22 -5.00
N TYR A 16 -7.43 -5.47 -3.90
CA TYR A 16 -7.47 -6.00 -2.54
C TYR A 16 -8.80 -5.62 -1.91
N ASN A 17 -9.52 -6.61 -1.40
CA ASN A 17 -10.75 -6.40 -0.66
C ASN A 17 -10.50 -6.68 0.82
N PHE A 18 -10.52 -5.64 1.64
CA PHE A 18 -10.41 -5.75 3.08
C PHE A 18 -11.81 -5.79 3.69
N ASN A 19 -12.15 -6.94 4.24
CA ASN A 19 -13.43 -7.15 4.88
C ASN A 19 -13.53 -6.39 6.22
N ASN A 20 -14.74 -6.19 6.70
CA ASN A 20 -15.02 -5.52 7.97
C ASN A 20 -14.25 -6.16 9.13
N LYS A 21 -13.41 -5.38 9.80
CA LYS A 21 -12.94 -5.69 11.16
C LYS A 21 -13.66 -4.74 12.13
N LYS A 22 -14.46 -5.30 13.06
CA LYS A 22 -15.11 -4.60 14.17
C LYS A 22 -15.23 -3.08 13.96
N ASP A 23 -16.39 -2.60 13.57
CA ASP A 23 -16.74 -1.18 13.46
C ASP A 23 -16.03 -0.36 12.35
N LYS A 24 -15.31 -1.01 11.42
CA LYS A 24 -14.71 -0.35 10.26
C LYS A 24 -15.41 -0.78 8.97
N SER A 25 -15.73 0.19 8.12
CA SER A 25 -16.24 -0.09 6.79
C SER A 25 -15.26 -0.91 5.95
N PRO A 26 -15.75 -1.80 5.04
CA PRO A 26 -14.86 -2.50 4.12
C PRO A 26 -14.11 -1.50 3.24
N VAL A 27 -12.88 -1.85 2.88
CA VAL A 27 -12.04 -1.02 2.01
C VAL A 27 -11.63 -1.83 0.79
N THR A 28 -11.77 -1.25 -0.39
CA THR A 28 -11.20 -1.80 -1.61
C THR A 28 -10.03 -0.92 -2.05
N LEU A 29 -8.85 -1.54 -2.18
CA LEU A 29 -7.68 -0.90 -2.74
C LEU A 29 -7.42 -1.47 -4.13
N LYS A 30 -7.26 -0.60 -5.13
CA LYS A 30 -6.88 -0.98 -6.49
C LYS A 30 -5.51 -0.40 -6.82
N TRP A 31 -4.59 -1.27 -7.15
CA TRP A 31 -3.24 -0.91 -7.57
C TRP A 31 -3.15 -1.00 -9.10
N TYR A 32 -2.82 0.09 -9.73
CA TYR A 32 -2.69 0.20 -11.20
C TYR A 32 -1.22 0.32 -11.59
N GLU A 33 -0.77 -0.52 -12.51
CA GLU A 33 0.61 -0.50 -13.01
C GLU A 33 0.68 -0.52 -14.54
N GLY A 34 1.89 -0.24 -15.06
CA GLY A 34 2.16 -0.28 -16.49
C GLY A 34 1.45 0.82 -17.29
N GLY A 35 1.29 1.99 -16.67
CA GLY A 35 0.63 3.15 -17.28
C GLY A 35 -0.90 3.10 -17.25
N LEU A 36 -1.50 2.05 -16.70
CA LEU A 36 -2.93 2.02 -16.42
C LEU A 36 -3.28 3.04 -15.33
N LYS A 37 -4.46 3.65 -15.49
CA LYS A 37 -4.97 4.66 -14.56
C LYS A 37 -6.44 4.40 -14.24
N PRO A 38 -6.90 4.70 -13.02
CA PRO A 38 -8.32 4.61 -12.70
C PRO A 38 -9.13 5.66 -13.47
N GLU A 39 -10.29 5.26 -13.99
CA GLU A 39 -11.19 6.13 -14.77
C GLU A 39 -11.64 7.36 -13.97
N ILE A 40 -11.81 7.20 -12.64
CA ILE A 40 -12.19 8.27 -11.74
C ILE A 40 -11.28 9.51 -11.81
N LEU A 41 -10.04 9.38 -12.28
CA LEU A 41 -9.15 10.53 -12.50
C LEU A 41 -9.71 11.53 -13.50
N ASN A 42 -10.43 11.04 -14.51
CA ASN A 42 -11.07 11.88 -15.53
C ASN A 42 -12.26 12.63 -14.92
N ASP A 43 -13.09 11.89 -14.18
CA ASP A 43 -14.31 12.45 -13.56
C ASP A 43 -13.98 13.53 -12.53
N LEU A 44 -12.89 13.33 -11.79
CA LEU A 44 -12.39 14.29 -10.79
C LEU A 44 -11.50 15.39 -11.39
N GLY A 45 -11.22 15.38 -12.69
CA GLY A 45 -10.34 16.34 -13.34
C GLY A 45 -8.86 16.25 -12.95
N VAL A 46 -8.47 15.25 -12.17
CA VAL A 46 -7.12 15.10 -11.61
C VAL A 46 -6.08 14.82 -12.71
N ASN A 47 -6.49 14.21 -13.81
CA ASN A 47 -5.64 13.95 -14.97
C ASN A 47 -5.06 15.22 -15.63
N LYS A 48 -5.62 16.39 -15.34
CA LYS A 48 -5.15 17.71 -15.80
C LYS A 48 -4.19 18.38 -14.80
N MET A 49 -3.97 17.78 -13.64
CA MET A 49 -3.12 18.31 -12.57
C MET A 49 -1.73 17.69 -12.69
N ASP A 50 -0.73 18.43 -13.12
CA ASP A 50 0.63 17.93 -13.42
C ASP A 50 1.27 17.17 -12.26
N ASP A 51 1.05 17.59 -11.03
CA ASP A 51 1.61 16.96 -9.83
C ASP A 51 1.04 15.55 -9.54
N TYR A 52 -0.13 15.21 -10.09
CA TYR A 52 -0.87 14.01 -9.75
C TYR A 52 -1.12 13.06 -10.95
N ASN A 53 -0.75 13.46 -12.15
CA ASN A 53 -1.11 12.73 -13.36
C ASN A 53 -0.21 11.52 -13.68
N ARG A 54 0.94 11.38 -13.03
CA ARG A 54 1.94 10.33 -13.32
C ARG A 54 1.81 9.14 -12.37
N HIS A 55 1.83 9.39 -11.07
CA HIS A 55 1.66 8.41 -10.00
C HIS A 55 1.24 9.13 -8.72
N GLY A 56 0.57 8.41 -7.88
CA GLY A 56 0.04 8.94 -6.62
C GLY A 56 -1.03 8.02 -6.06
N MET A 57 -1.84 8.55 -5.18
CA MET A 57 -2.92 7.82 -4.53
C MET A 57 -4.18 8.68 -4.50
N ILE A 58 -5.32 8.03 -4.67
CA ILE A 58 -6.65 8.60 -4.47
C ILE A 58 -7.34 7.80 -3.37
N MET A 59 -7.84 8.49 -2.37
CA MET A 59 -8.69 7.92 -1.32
C MET A 59 -10.08 8.56 -1.43
N VAL A 60 -11.06 7.76 -1.83
CA VAL A 60 -12.45 8.19 -1.93
C VAL A 60 -13.16 7.88 -0.61
N GLY A 61 -13.51 8.90 0.12
CA GLY A 61 -14.28 8.82 1.35
C GLY A 61 -15.75 9.18 1.13
N ASP A 62 -16.54 9.09 2.19
CA ASP A 62 -17.96 9.42 2.21
C ASP A 62 -18.24 10.94 2.15
N LYS A 63 -17.29 11.75 2.60
CA LYS A 63 -17.41 13.21 2.65
C LYS A 63 -16.56 13.92 1.62
N ASN A 64 -15.36 13.39 1.37
CA ASN A 64 -14.40 14.05 0.51
C ASN A 64 -13.44 13.05 -0.11
N THR A 65 -12.69 13.48 -1.12
CA THR A 65 -11.66 12.69 -1.78
C THR A 65 -10.30 13.32 -1.52
N LEU A 66 -9.36 12.52 -0.99
CA LEU A 66 -7.97 12.90 -0.82
C LEU A 66 -7.15 12.41 -2.00
N ILE A 67 -6.31 13.27 -2.54
CA ILE A 67 -5.29 12.91 -3.53
C ILE A 67 -3.90 13.19 -2.99
N THR A 68 -2.92 12.39 -3.45
CA THR A 68 -1.50 12.64 -3.21
C THR A 68 -0.71 12.45 -4.49
N GLY A 69 0.41 13.14 -4.62
CA GLY A 69 1.41 12.79 -5.62
C GLY A 69 2.16 11.50 -5.26
N GLY A 70 3.14 11.14 -6.08
CA GLY A 70 4.00 9.99 -5.81
C GLY A 70 4.77 10.14 -4.49
N ARG A 71 5.05 9.04 -3.80
CA ARG A 71 5.64 9.00 -2.46
C ARG A 71 4.86 9.82 -1.43
N PRO A 72 3.59 9.57 -1.28
CA PRO A 72 2.49 10.37 -0.72
C PRO A 72 2.89 11.83 -0.36
N ASN A 73 3.28 12.60 -1.36
CA ASN A 73 3.57 14.02 -1.18
C ASN A 73 2.38 14.87 -1.65
N LYS A 74 2.41 16.17 -1.33
CA LYS A 74 1.40 17.15 -1.72
C LYS A 74 -0.04 16.66 -1.49
N PRO A 75 -0.41 16.18 -0.29
CA PRO A 75 -1.77 15.74 -0.03
C PRO A 75 -2.74 16.93 -0.18
N LYS A 76 -3.84 16.71 -0.91
CA LYS A 76 -4.88 17.71 -1.12
C LYS A 76 -6.26 17.05 -1.07
N LEU A 77 -7.22 17.68 -0.42
CA LEU A 77 -8.63 17.34 -0.56
C LEU A 77 -9.18 17.97 -1.86
N LEU A 78 -9.97 17.20 -2.60
CA LEU A 78 -10.63 17.69 -3.81
C LEU A 78 -11.85 18.52 -3.43
N MET A 79 -11.64 19.83 -3.35
CA MET A 79 -12.62 20.85 -3.05
C MET A 79 -12.24 22.12 -3.82
N PRO A 80 -13.14 23.14 -3.90
CA PRO A 80 -12.79 24.44 -4.46
C PRO A 80 -11.53 25.02 -3.79
N ASP A 81 -10.70 25.71 -4.56
CA ASP A 81 -9.44 26.24 -4.04
C ASP A 81 -9.63 27.19 -2.86
N SER A 82 -10.69 28.01 -2.85
CA SER A 82 -11.02 28.88 -1.72
C SER A 82 -11.33 28.11 -0.43
N GLU A 83 -12.04 26.98 -0.53
CA GLU A 83 -12.34 26.12 0.62
C GLU A 83 -11.07 25.38 1.10
N TRP A 84 -10.20 24.99 0.17
CA TRP A 84 -8.92 24.40 0.50
C TRP A 84 -7.99 25.38 1.24
N GLU A 85 -7.94 26.63 0.80
CA GLU A 85 -7.18 27.67 1.49
C GLU A 85 -7.72 27.93 2.90
N GLU A 86 -9.04 28.00 3.06
CA GLU A 86 -9.68 28.13 4.37
C GLU A 86 -9.40 26.91 5.27
N PHE A 87 -9.46 25.70 4.73
CA PHE A 87 -9.10 24.49 5.45
C PHE A 87 -7.66 24.52 5.95
N LEU A 88 -6.71 24.97 5.12
CA LEU A 88 -5.30 25.05 5.51
C LEU A 88 -5.06 26.06 6.66
N LEU A 89 -5.81 27.16 6.70
CA LEU A 89 -5.73 28.11 7.80
C LEU A 89 -6.24 27.54 9.13
N ASN A 90 -7.19 26.60 9.06
CA ASN A 90 -7.82 25.95 10.20
C ASN A 90 -7.43 24.47 10.33
N ALA A 91 -6.33 24.05 9.69
CA ALA A 91 -5.90 22.67 9.68
C ALA A 91 -5.66 22.16 11.12
N PRO A 92 -6.01 20.89 11.42
CA PRO A 92 -5.77 20.31 12.73
C PRO A 92 -4.26 20.27 13.04
N GLU A 93 -3.95 20.31 14.33
CA GLU A 93 -2.57 20.20 14.80
C GLU A 93 -1.91 18.90 14.30
N LYS A 94 -0.63 19.01 13.94
CA LYS A 94 0.17 17.85 13.49
C LYS A 94 0.55 17.00 14.70
N VAL A 95 -0.08 15.85 14.84
CA VAL A 95 0.13 14.94 15.98
C VAL A 95 1.08 13.76 15.67
N ILE A 96 1.39 13.52 14.39
CA ILE A 96 2.29 12.43 13.99
C ILE A 96 3.73 12.96 14.04
N PRO A 97 4.63 12.32 14.80
CA PRO A 97 6.04 12.68 14.81
C PRO A 97 6.65 12.67 13.41
N ARG A 98 7.60 13.55 13.18
CA ARG A 98 8.38 13.58 11.95
C ARG A 98 9.80 13.14 12.22
N ILE A 99 10.37 12.42 11.27
CA ILE A 99 11.78 12.07 11.28
C ILE A 99 12.59 13.36 11.06
N LYS A 100 13.61 13.55 11.88
CA LYS A 100 14.53 14.68 11.72
C LYS A 100 15.18 14.61 10.34
N ASP A 101 15.18 15.73 9.64
CA ASP A 101 15.79 15.90 8.32
C ASP A 101 15.32 14.88 7.26
N GLU A 102 14.17 14.23 7.49
CA GLU A 102 13.57 13.21 6.60
C GLU A 102 14.53 12.06 6.24
N THR A 103 15.42 11.69 7.16
CA THR A 103 16.44 10.65 6.96
C THR A 103 16.10 9.34 7.69
N PRO A 104 15.39 8.39 7.07
CA PRO A 104 14.99 7.12 7.71
C PRO A 104 16.19 6.30 8.21
N VAL A 105 17.34 6.39 7.57
CA VAL A 105 18.56 5.67 7.99
C VAL A 105 19.10 6.22 9.31
N GLU A 106 19.10 7.53 9.48
CA GLU A 106 19.53 8.16 10.74
C GLU A 106 18.56 7.84 11.87
N GLU A 107 17.24 7.87 11.61
CA GLU A 107 16.25 7.43 12.59
C GLU A 107 16.53 5.99 13.05
N TRP A 108 16.83 5.09 12.11
CA TRP A 108 17.13 3.70 12.44
C TRP A 108 18.39 3.57 13.31
N VAL A 109 19.44 4.27 12.96
CA VAL A 109 20.70 4.31 13.76
C VAL A 109 20.45 4.88 15.16
N ASP A 110 19.69 5.96 15.25
CA ASP A 110 19.33 6.58 16.53
C ASP A 110 18.44 5.68 17.39
N ALA A 111 17.52 4.97 16.76
CA ALA A 111 16.68 3.99 17.44
C ALA A 111 17.52 2.86 18.07
N ILE A 112 18.52 2.34 17.35
CA ILE A 112 19.47 1.35 17.87
C ILE A 112 20.25 1.91 19.07
N LYS A 113 20.82 3.12 18.94
CA LYS A 113 21.63 3.74 19.99
C LYS A 113 20.85 4.04 21.25
N ASN A 114 19.59 4.44 21.11
CA ASN A 114 18.74 4.87 22.22
C ASN A 114 17.76 3.79 22.69
N ASN A 115 17.81 2.60 22.11
CA ASN A 115 16.88 1.49 22.37
C ASN A 115 15.42 1.93 22.27
N THR A 116 15.09 2.64 21.20
CA THR A 116 13.74 3.09 20.86
C THR A 116 13.23 2.40 19.61
N LEU A 117 11.94 2.51 19.32
CA LEU A 117 11.31 1.92 18.14
C LEU A 117 11.25 2.98 17.02
N PRO A 118 11.81 2.71 15.83
CA PRO A 118 11.67 3.63 14.70
C PRO A 118 10.24 3.61 14.14
N LEU A 119 9.81 4.67 13.45
CA LEU A 119 8.48 4.75 12.88
C LEU A 119 8.24 3.67 11.81
N SER A 120 9.27 3.36 11.02
CA SER A 120 9.23 2.28 10.01
C SER A 120 9.77 0.95 10.54
N ASN A 121 9.27 0.53 11.71
CA ASN A 121 9.60 -0.76 12.29
C ASN A 121 8.94 -1.94 11.55
N PHE A 122 9.31 -3.17 11.92
CA PHE A 122 8.79 -4.37 11.26
C PHE A 122 7.30 -4.62 11.49
N ASP A 123 6.71 -4.20 12.60
CA ASP A 123 5.27 -4.35 12.85
C ASP A 123 4.45 -3.59 11.79
N TYR A 124 4.97 -2.44 11.34
CA TYR A 124 4.40 -1.69 10.25
C TYR A 124 4.86 -2.21 8.87
N GLY A 125 6.17 -2.35 8.69
CA GLY A 125 6.78 -2.68 7.41
C GLY A 125 6.47 -4.08 6.91
N ALA A 126 6.36 -5.07 7.81
CA ALA A 126 6.03 -6.44 7.44
C ALA A 126 4.62 -6.55 6.86
N ASN A 127 3.63 -5.97 7.52
CA ASN A 127 2.23 -5.97 7.03
C ASN A 127 2.10 -5.29 5.66
N LEU A 128 2.82 -4.19 5.44
CA LEU A 128 2.83 -3.50 4.14
C LEU A 128 3.49 -4.35 3.05
N THR A 129 4.60 -5.00 3.38
CA THR A 129 5.34 -5.88 2.46
C THR A 129 4.51 -7.11 2.10
N GLU A 130 3.88 -7.74 3.08
CA GLU A 130 2.97 -8.87 2.88
C GLU A 130 1.87 -8.53 1.87
N MET A 131 1.18 -7.41 2.05
CA MET A 131 0.17 -6.95 1.10
C MET A 131 0.76 -6.80 -0.32
N ALA A 132 1.92 -6.16 -0.45
CA ALA A 132 2.55 -5.96 -1.76
C ALA A 132 2.94 -7.30 -2.42
N LEU A 133 3.49 -8.26 -1.66
CA LEU A 133 3.87 -9.58 -2.16
C LEU A 133 2.67 -10.43 -2.57
N LEU A 134 1.55 -10.37 -1.85
CA LEU A 134 0.30 -11.00 -2.27
C LEU A 134 -0.16 -10.48 -3.64
N GLY A 135 -0.02 -9.18 -3.88
CA GLY A 135 -0.28 -8.60 -5.21
C GLY A 135 0.64 -9.17 -6.30
N CYS A 136 1.91 -9.37 -5.99
CA CYS A 136 2.85 -10.01 -6.92
C CYS A 136 2.44 -11.47 -7.23
N LEU A 137 1.94 -12.21 -6.24
CA LEU A 137 1.41 -13.56 -6.47
C LEU A 137 0.16 -13.52 -7.35
N ALA A 138 -0.77 -12.61 -7.10
CA ALA A 138 -1.96 -12.45 -7.94
C ALA A 138 -1.59 -12.14 -9.40
N GLN A 139 -0.60 -11.28 -9.63
CA GLN A 139 -0.07 -11.02 -10.98
C GLN A 139 0.59 -12.26 -11.59
N ARG A 140 1.46 -12.93 -10.85
CA ARG A 140 2.22 -14.10 -11.31
C ARG A 140 1.31 -15.22 -11.79
N PHE A 141 0.25 -15.50 -11.05
CA PHE A 141 -0.70 -16.57 -11.35
C PHE A 141 -1.91 -16.10 -12.17
N ASN A 142 -2.02 -14.78 -12.38
CA ASN A 142 -3.22 -14.16 -12.97
C ASN A 142 -4.51 -14.71 -12.34
N ALA A 143 -4.58 -14.67 -11.02
CA ALA A 143 -5.59 -15.35 -10.23
C ALA A 143 -6.12 -14.50 -9.10
N ASN A 144 -7.36 -14.81 -8.71
CA ASN A 144 -7.93 -14.36 -7.45
C ASN A 144 -7.74 -15.46 -6.41
N PHE A 145 -7.58 -15.07 -5.16
CA PHE A 145 -7.50 -16.00 -4.03
C PHE A 145 -7.94 -15.32 -2.72
N GLU A 146 -8.31 -16.15 -1.76
CA GLU A 146 -8.65 -15.75 -0.41
C GLU A 146 -7.43 -15.97 0.51
N TYR A 147 -7.05 -14.92 1.25
CA TYR A 147 -5.90 -14.97 2.13
C TYR A 147 -6.28 -14.84 3.60
N ASP A 148 -5.86 -15.80 4.40
CA ASP A 148 -5.93 -15.79 5.86
C ASP A 148 -4.63 -15.22 6.43
N ALA A 149 -4.66 -13.93 6.76
CA ALA A 149 -3.48 -13.21 7.28
C ALA A 149 -3.03 -13.72 8.67
N GLN A 150 -3.94 -14.29 9.46
CA GLN A 150 -3.59 -14.80 10.79
C GLN A 150 -2.71 -16.06 10.69
N ASN A 151 -3.00 -16.92 9.72
CA ASN A 151 -2.29 -18.17 9.49
C ASN A 151 -1.29 -18.07 8.33
N MET A 152 -1.16 -16.90 7.69
CA MET A 152 -0.34 -16.67 6.50
C MET A 152 -0.59 -17.73 5.43
N LYS A 153 -1.85 -17.89 5.02
CA LYS A 153 -2.27 -18.98 4.15
C LYS A 153 -3.28 -18.53 3.10
N ILE A 154 -3.09 -19.00 1.86
CA ILE A 154 -4.10 -18.92 0.81
C ILE A 154 -5.01 -20.14 0.93
N THR A 155 -6.30 -19.92 1.16
CA THR A 155 -7.22 -20.98 1.60
C THR A 155 -7.92 -21.73 0.47
N ASP A 156 -8.06 -21.10 -0.68
CA ASP A 156 -8.83 -21.58 -1.83
C ASP A 156 -7.98 -21.97 -3.06
N ARG A 157 -6.65 -21.70 -3.02
CA ARG A 157 -5.71 -21.94 -4.10
C ARG A 157 -4.42 -22.57 -3.60
N PRO A 158 -4.40 -23.90 -3.37
CA PRO A 158 -3.22 -24.62 -2.88
C PRO A 158 -1.98 -24.44 -3.76
N ASP A 159 -2.19 -24.35 -5.08
CA ASP A 159 -1.12 -24.12 -6.06
C ASP A 159 -0.44 -22.75 -5.93
N VAL A 160 -1.12 -21.76 -5.36
CA VAL A 160 -0.58 -20.44 -5.05
C VAL A 160 -0.02 -20.41 -3.63
N ASP A 161 -0.66 -21.10 -2.69
CA ASP A 161 -0.26 -21.21 -1.29
C ASP A 161 1.16 -21.73 -1.11
N GLU A 162 1.62 -22.64 -1.97
CA GLU A 162 3.00 -23.14 -1.99
C GLU A 162 4.07 -22.04 -2.11
N PHE A 163 3.69 -20.84 -2.60
CA PHE A 163 4.59 -19.70 -2.77
C PHE A 163 4.55 -18.69 -1.62
N ILE A 164 3.69 -18.89 -0.62
CA ILE A 164 3.67 -18.05 0.58
C ILE A 164 4.94 -18.31 1.41
N LYS A 165 5.38 -19.55 1.47
CA LYS A 165 6.55 -19.96 2.23
C LYS A 165 7.45 -20.82 1.35
N GLU A 166 8.55 -20.24 0.91
CA GLU A 166 9.50 -20.96 0.09
C GLU A 166 10.23 -22.06 0.91
N PRO A 167 10.53 -23.20 0.30
CA PRO A 167 11.32 -24.23 0.98
C PRO A 167 12.70 -23.69 1.33
N VAL A 168 13.11 -23.89 2.56
CA VAL A 168 14.45 -23.49 3.02
C VAL A 168 15.53 -24.39 2.42
N ARG A 169 16.70 -23.82 2.19
CA ARG A 169 17.88 -24.55 1.75
C ARG A 169 18.27 -25.60 2.80
N ASN A 170 18.75 -26.75 2.36
CA ASN A 170 19.23 -27.80 3.25
C ASN A 170 20.23 -27.27 4.30
N GLY A 171 20.01 -27.61 5.57
CA GLY A 171 20.78 -27.11 6.71
C GLY A 171 20.38 -25.76 7.26
N TRP A 172 19.31 -25.15 6.73
CA TRP A 172 18.70 -23.92 7.23
C TRP A 172 17.26 -24.20 7.68
N SER A 173 16.77 -23.41 8.61
CA SER A 173 15.36 -23.45 9.03
C SER A 173 14.86 -22.04 9.24
N TYR A 174 13.56 -21.82 9.04
CA TYR A 174 12.88 -20.65 9.61
C TYR A 174 12.85 -20.83 11.13
N GLY A 175 12.90 -19.77 11.90
CA GLY A 175 12.72 -19.86 13.36
C GLY A 175 11.39 -20.53 13.73
N GLU A 176 11.33 -21.17 14.90
CA GLU A 176 10.14 -21.92 15.37
C GLU A 176 8.87 -21.05 15.52
N SER A 177 9.01 -19.72 15.48
CA SER A 177 7.94 -18.74 15.62
C SER A 177 7.45 -18.17 14.28
N LEU A 178 7.83 -18.76 13.16
CA LEU A 178 7.39 -18.35 11.81
C LEU A 178 6.49 -19.40 11.18
#